data_ad90e7fd2afc72263e9b0395ce04c0de
#
_entry.id   ad90e7fd2afc72263e9b0395ce04c0de
#
_cell.length_a   1.000
_cell.length_b   1.000
_cell.length_c   1.000
_cell.angle_alpha   90.00
_cell.angle_beta   90.00
_cell.angle_gamma   90.00
#
_symmetry.space_group_name_H-M   'P 1'
#
loop_
_entity.id
_entity.type
_entity.pdbx_description
1 polymer ?
#
loop_
_entity_poly.entity_id
_entity_poly.type
_entity_poly.pdbx_seq_one_letter_code
_entity_poly.pdbx_strand_id
1 'polypeptide(L)'
;MDYLKLVKNLKKDLNETNSDFKSVKFFRKNIISVWVWFSVLEQYYDNNKNNNIENIISEIPKEYASRPTIFKIIDDAVSKKYFEKKVDKNDKRKNNLLPTLQTIKEFEEWAKVLKGF
;
A
#
# COMPACT_ATOMS: atom_id res chain seq x y z
N MET A 1 28.04 -8.41 4.86
CA MET A 1 26.95 -7.57 5.38
C MET A 1 26.89 -7.69 6.90
N ASP A 2 26.72 -6.57 7.59
CA ASP A 2 26.59 -6.55 9.04
C ASP A 2 25.11 -6.76 9.42
N TYR A 3 24.76 -7.98 9.73
CA TYR A 3 23.35 -8.33 10.02
C TYR A 3 22.88 -7.78 11.35
N LEU A 4 23.77 -7.60 12.33
CA LEU A 4 23.40 -6.97 13.61
C LEU A 4 22.98 -5.51 13.41
N LYS A 5 23.75 -4.77 12.62
CA LYS A 5 23.42 -3.39 12.28
C LYS A 5 22.10 -3.29 11.53
N LEU A 6 21.88 -4.20 10.58
CA LEU A 6 20.63 -4.24 9.81
C LEU A 6 19.43 -4.47 10.72
N VAL A 7 19.51 -5.43 11.65
CA VAL A 7 18.41 -5.70 12.59
C VAL A 7 18.12 -4.49 13.48
N LYS A 8 19.16 -3.83 13.98
CA LYS A 8 18.99 -2.63 14.80
C LYS A 8 18.30 -1.51 14.01
N ASN A 9 18.67 -1.33 12.75
CA ASN A 9 18.07 -0.32 11.88
C ASN A 9 16.60 -0.64 11.58
N LEU A 10 16.28 -1.91 11.34
CA LEU A 10 14.91 -2.33 11.10
C LEU A 10 14.04 -2.12 12.34
N LYS A 11 14.56 -2.40 13.53
CA LYS A 11 13.85 -2.13 14.78
C LYS A 11 13.57 -0.64 14.95
N LYS A 12 14.57 0.19 14.65
CA LYS A 12 14.44 1.63 14.71
C LYS A 12 13.37 2.13 13.74
N ASP A 13 13.36 1.60 12.52
CA ASP A 13 12.35 1.93 11.52
C ASP A 13 10.94 1.60 12.02
N LEU A 14 10.73 0.42 12.61
CA LEU A 14 9.43 0.06 13.17
C LEU A 14 8.92 1.08 14.20
N ASN A 15 9.82 1.63 14.98
CA ASN A 15 9.46 2.57 16.03
C ASN A 15 9.21 3.97 15.48
N GLU A 16 10.11 4.50 14.65
CA GLU A 16 10.06 5.88 14.15
C GLU A 16 9.03 6.08 13.04
N THR A 17 8.99 5.17 12.07
CA THR A 17 8.08 5.29 10.92
C THR A 17 6.62 5.28 11.35
N ASN A 18 6.31 4.54 12.42
CA ASN A 18 4.96 4.45 12.93
C ASN A 18 4.42 5.78 13.46
N SER A 19 5.28 6.75 13.83
CA SER A 19 4.81 8.05 14.31
C SER A 19 4.70 9.09 13.20
N ASP A 20 5.58 9.05 12.19
CA ASP A 20 5.73 10.13 11.21
C ASP A 20 4.98 9.90 9.90
N PHE A 21 4.82 8.65 9.48
CA PHE A 21 4.19 8.33 8.19
C PHE A 21 2.87 7.61 8.43
N LYS A 22 1.79 8.37 8.48
CA LYS A 22 0.47 7.84 8.85
C LYS A 22 -0.03 6.76 7.90
N SER A 23 0.17 6.91 6.59
CA SER A 23 -0.25 5.90 5.63
C SER A 23 0.59 4.64 5.72
N VAL A 24 1.89 4.76 5.93
CA VAL A 24 2.78 3.61 6.13
C VAL A 24 2.36 2.84 7.38
N LYS A 25 2.10 3.54 8.47
CA LYS A 25 1.60 2.92 9.70
C LYS A 25 0.27 2.18 9.48
N PHE A 26 -0.64 2.82 8.76
CA PHE A 26 -1.96 2.23 8.47
C PHE A 26 -1.81 0.89 7.72
N PHE A 27 -1.01 0.86 6.65
CA PHE A 27 -0.87 -0.34 5.83
C PHE A 27 0.00 -1.43 6.46
N ARG A 28 0.88 -1.08 7.38
CA ARG A 28 1.77 -2.04 8.04
C ARG A 28 1.14 -2.75 9.24
N LYS A 29 -0.12 -2.49 9.54
CA LYS A 29 -0.80 -3.09 10.70
C LYS A 29 -0.94 -4.60 10.63
N ASN A 30 -1.02 -5.17 9.42
CA ASN A 30 -1.05 -6.62 9.20
C ASN A 30 -0.64 -6.96 7.77
N ILE A 31 -0.38 -8.24 7.52
CA ILE A 31 0.14 -8.69 6.22
C ILE A 31 -0.84 -8.45 5.07
N ILE A 32 -2.14 -8.57 5.32
CA ILE A 32 -3.16 -8.38 4.27
C ILE A 32 -3.16 -6.93 3.80
N SER A 33 -3.08 -5.99 4.74
CA SER A 33 -3.00 -4.57 4.43
C SER A 33 -1.73 -4.23 3.65
N VAL A 34 -0.61 -4.87 3.97
CA VAL A 34 0.65 -4.71 3.23
C VAL A 34 0.48 -5.20 1.79
N TRP A 35 -0.16 -6.36 1.57
CA TRP A 35 -0.43 -6.88 0.23
C TRP A 35 -1.26 -5.90 -0.61
N VAL A 36 -2.33 -5.35 -0.02
CA VAL A 36 -3.19 -4.37 -0.69
C VAL A 36 -2.38 -3.12 -1.05
N TRP A 37 -1.62 -2.60 -0.09
CA TRP A 37 -0.79 -1.41 -0.26
C TRP A 37 0.23 -1.59 -1.38
N PHE A 38 0.99 -2.68 -1.34
CA PHE A 38 2.01 -2.96 -2.35
C PHE A 38 1.39 -3.21 -3.72
N SER A 39 0.24 -3.88 -3.80
CA SER A 39 -0.42 -4.11 -5.09
C SER A 39 -0.88 -2.81 -5.75
N VAL A 40 -1.41 -1.87 -4.96
CA VAL A 40 -1.81 -0.55 -5.48
C VAL A 40 -0.59 0.25 -5.91
N LEU A 41 0.47 0.26 -5.11
CA LEU A 41 1.71 0.97 -5.46
C LEU A 41 2.37 0.38 -6.70
N GLU A 42 2.39 -0.96 -6.82
CA GLU A 42 2.94 -1.63 -7.99
C GLU A 42 2.27 -1.15 -9.27
N GLN A 43 0.93 -1.11 -9.28
CA GLN A 43 0.19 -0.63 -10.43
C GLN A 43 0.44 0.85 -10.71
N TYR A 44 0.54 1.66 -9.67
CA TYR A 44 0.86 3.07 -9.83
C TYR A 44 2.22 3.27 -10.51
N TYR A 45 3.26 2.58 -10.02
CA TYR A 45 4.60 2.71 -10.58
C TYR A 45 4.75 2.04 -11.95
N ASP A 46 3.84 1.15 -12.32
CA ASP A 46 3.78 0.52 -13.64
C ASP A 46 2.82 1.26 -14.59
N ASN A 47 2.70 2.57 -14.43
CA ASN A 47 1.90 3.46 -15.27
C ASN A 47 0.39 3.16 -15.25
N ASN A 48 -0.11 2.61 -14.17
CA ASN A 48 -1.54 2.32 -13.96
C ASN A 48 -2.15 1.39 -15.01
N LYS A 49 -1.38 0.43 -15.52
CA LYS A 49 -1.84 -0.46 -16.59
C LYS A 49 -3.02 -1.33 -16.20
N ASN A 50 -3.05 -1.82 -14.97
CA ASN A 50 -4.06 -2.76 -14.48
C ASN A 50 -4.53 -2.38 -13.08
N ASN A 51 -4.84 -1.10 -12.89
CA ASN A 51 -5.17 -0.58 -11.55
C ASN A 51 -6.66 -0.62 -11.22
N ASN A 52 -7.48 -1.33 -11.99
CA ASN A 52 -8.86 -1.51 -11.57
C ASN A 52 -8.93 -2.44 -10.34
N ILE A 53 -9.94 -2.21 -9.51
CA ILE A 53 -10.05 -2.86 -8.20
C ILE A 53 -10.06 -4.39 -8.33
N GLU A 54 -10.75 -4.92 -9.34
CA GLU A 54 -10.84 -6.38 -9.52
C GLU A 54 -9.47 -7.00 -9.82
N ASN A 55 -8.65 -6.35 -10.64
CA ASN A 55 -7.29 -6.84 -10.91
C ASN A 55 -6.43 -6.82 -9.64
N ILE A 56 -6.53 -5.75 -8.85
CA ILE A 56 -5.77 -5.64 -7.59
C ILE A 56 -6.17 -6.76 -6.64
N ILE A 57 -7.47 -7.00 -6.49
CA ILE A 57 -7.97 -8.06 -5.61
C ILE A 57 -7.49 -9.44 -6.08
N SER A 58 -7.46 -9.67 -7.40
CA SER A 58 -7.04 -10.96 -7.96
C SER A 58 -5.57 -11.29 -7.70
N GLU A 59 -4.73 -10.28 -7.45
CA GLU A 59 -3.31 -10.49 -7.15
C GLU A 59 -3.07 -10.93 -5.70
N ILE A 60 -4.06 -10.78 -4.82
CA ILE A 60 -3.91 -11.11 -3.41
C ILE A 60 -4.26 -12.59 -3.22
N PRO A 61 -3.33 -13.39 -2.67
CA PRO A 61 -3.59 -14.82 -2.46
C PRO A 61 -4.83 -15.05 -1.60
N LYS A 62 -5.71 -15.92 -2.07
CA LYS A 62 -6.99 -16.20 -1.40
C LYS A 62 -6.83 -16.79 -0.01
N GLU A 63 -5.69 -17.46 0.24
CA GLU A 63 -5.39 -18.02 1.55
C GLU A 63 -5.24 -16.95 2.63
N TYR A 64 -4.89 -15.73 2.27
CA TYR A 64 -4.65 -14.65 3.24
C TYR A 64 -5.92 -13.94 3.66
N ALA A 65 -6.87 -13.77 2.74
CA ALA A 65 -8.07 -13.02 3.07
C ALA A 65 -9.21 -13.29 2.10
N SER A 66 -10.42 -13.16 2.62
CA SER A 66 -11.62 -13.20 1.78
C SER A 66 -11.79 -11.86 1.04
N ARG A 67 -12.58 -11.89 -0.03
CA ARG A 67 -12.92 -10.70 -0.79
C ARG A 67 -13.52 -9.58 0.08
N PRO A 68 -14.49 -9.86 0.98
CA PRO A 68 -15.02 -8.81 1.86
C PRO A 68 -13.97 -8.15 2.75
N THR A 69 -13.02 -8.93 3.25
CA THR A 69 -11.92 -8.40 4.08
C THR A 69 -11.05 -7.43 3.28
N ILE A 70 -10.72 -7.80 2.04
CA ILE A 70 -9.91 -6.94 1.16
C ILE A 70 -10.66 -5.64 0.85
N PHE A 71 -11.94 -5.72 0.52
CA PHE A 71 -12.77 -4.54 0.26
C PHE A 71 -12.85 -3.62 1.47
N LYS A 72 -12.92 -4.17 2.68
CA LYS A 72 -12.94 -3.36 3.90
C LYS A 72 -11.64 -2.56 4.04
N ILE A 73 -10.50 -3.17 3.78
CA ILE A 73 -9.21 -2.49 3.82
C ILE A 73 -9.17 -1.35 2.79
N ILE A 74 -9.63 -1.61 1.58
CA ILE A 74 -9.69 -0.61 0.51
C ILE A 74 -10.61 0.55 0.92
N ASP A 75 -11.79 0.25 1.43
CA ASP A 75 -12.77 1.27 1.84
C ASP A 75 -12.23 2.11 3.00
N ASP A 76 -11.57 1.49 3.97
CA ASP A 76 -10.94 2.20 5.08
C ASP A 76 -9.84 3.15 4.57
N ALA A 77 -9.03 2.68 3.63
CA ALA A 77 -7.96 3.50 3.03
C ALA A 77 -8.53 4.67 2.24
N VAL A 78 -9.61 4.45 1.49
CA VAL A 78 -10.30 5.53 0.74
C VAL A 78 -10.89 6.55 1.72
N SER A 79 -11.53 6.07 2.78
CA SER A 79 -12.11 6.92 3.83
C SER A 79 -11.05 7.81 4.50
N LYS A 80 -9.86 7.28 4.73
CA LYS A 80 -8.74 8.01 5.35
C LYS A 80 -7.94 8.83 4.36
N LYS A 81 -8.30 8.79 3.07
CA LYS A 81 -7.62 9.51 1.98
C LYS A 81 -6.19 9.03 1.73
N TYR A 82 -5.96 7.74 1.94
CA TYR A 82 -4.71 7.09 1.53
C TYR A 82 -4.81 6.49 0.15
N PHE A 83 -6.02 6.11 -0.27
CA PHE A 83 -6.33 5.71 -1.64
C PHE A 83 -7.47 6.58 -2.17
N GLU A 84 -7.60 6.61 -3.50
CA GLU A 84 -8.75 7.22 -4.15
C GLU A 84 -9.27 6.29 -5.25
N LYS A 85 -10.59 6.32 -5.46
CA LYS A 85 -11.24 5.59 -6.53
C LYS A 85 -11.56 6.56 -7.67
N LYS A 86 -11.27 6.14 -8.91
CA LYS A 86 -11.64 6.89 -10.10
C LYS A 86 -12.35 5.97 -11.08
N VAL A 87 -13.43 6.46 -11.68
CA VAL A 87 -14.13 5.72 -12.72
C VAL A 87 -13.22 5.59 -13.94
N ASP A 88 -13.15 4.39 -14.53
CA ASP A 88 -12.35 4.15 -15.71
C ASP A 88 -12.90 4.96 -16.90
N LYS A 89 -11.99 5.60 -17.66
CA LYS A 89 -12.37 6.43 -18.81
C LYS A 89 -13.00 5.63 -19.92
N ASN A 90 -12.61 4.37 -20.08
CA ASN A 90 -13.05 3.50 -21.16
C ASN A 90 -14.23 2.60 -20.78
N ASP A 91 -14.40 2.33 -19.49
CA ASP A 91 -15.49 1.49 -18.99
C ASP A 91 -16.00 2.04 -17.66
N LYS A 92 -17.13 2.74 -17.71
CA LYS A 92 -17.73 3.40 -16.53
C LYS A 92 -18.16 2.43 -15.43
N ARG A 93 -18.20 1.12 -15.71
CA ARG A 93 -18.53 0.09 -14.72
C ARG A 93 -17.32 -0.30 -13.87
N LYS A 94 -16.12 0.08 -14.28
CA LYS A 94 -14.88 -0.22 -13.57
C LYS A 94 -14.42 0.96 -12.74
N ASN A 95 -13.91 0.68 -11.56
CA ASN A 95 -13.26 1.66 -10.71
C ASN A 95 -11.76 1.38 -10.67
N ASN A 96 -10.97 2.39 -10.92
CA ASN A 96 -9.52 2.34 -10.76
C ASN A 96 -9.17 2.78 -9.35
N LEU A 97 -8.16 2.15 -8.77
CA LEU A 97 -7.70 2.44 -7.43
C LEU A 97 -6.30 3.02 -7.51
N LEU A 98 -6.12 4.19 -6.92
CA LEU A 98 -4.85 4.91 -6.96
C LEU A 98 -4.42 5.28 -5.54
N PRO A 99 -3.11 5.31 -5.28
CA PRO A 99 -2.62 5.90 -4.05
C PRO A 99 -2.79 7.42 -4.12
N THR A 100 -3.13 8.05 -3.01
CA THR A 100 -3.16 9.50 -2.95
C THR A 100 -1.73 10.05 -2.92
N LEU A 101 -1.58 11.35 -3.18
CA LEU A 101 -0.28 12.01 -3.14
C LEU A 101 0.41 11.82 -1.78
N GLN A 102 -0.34 11.90 -0.69
CA GLN A 102 0.20 11.63 0.65
C GLN A 102 0.82 10.24 0.75
N THR A 103 0.10 9.22 0.26
CA THR A 103 0.57 7.82 0.33
C THR A 103 1.84 7.63 -0.49
N ILE A 104 1.89 8.19 -1.69
CA ILE A 104 3.07 8.12 -2.55
C ILE A 104 4.28 8.76 -1.87
N LYS A 105 4.09 9.98 -1.37
CA LYS A 105 5.16 10.75 -0.76
C LYS A 105 5.70 10.06 0.49
N GLU A 106 4.83 9.56 1.35
CA GLU A 106 5.23 8.88 2.57
C GLU A 106 5.93 7.55 2.26
N PHE A 107 5.46 6.81 1.26
CA PHE A 107 6.13 5.59 0.83
C PHE A 107 7.55 5.88 0.33
N GLU A 108 7.71 6.91 -0.49
CA GLU A 108 9.02 7.27 -1.05
C GLU A 108 10.00 7.72 0.03
N GLU A 109 9.53 8.49 1.01
CA GLU A 109 10.37 8.89 2.13
C GLU A 109 10.77 7.68 2.99
N TRP A 110 9.83 6.80 3.27
CA TRP A 110 10.10 5.57 4.00
C TRP A 110 11.11 4.67 3.25
N ALA A 111 10.94 4.55 1.94
CA ALA A 111 11.85 3.76 1.11
C ALA A 111 13.29 4.29 1.15
N LYS A 112 13.46 5.61 1.23
CA LYS A 112 14.79 6.23 1.37
C LYS A 112 15.45 5.82 2.69
N VAL A 113 14.68 5.75 3.77
CA VAL A 113 15.18 5.29 5.07
C VAL A 113 15.66 3.85 4.96
N LEU A 114 14.91 2.98 4.31
CA LEU A 114 15.29 1.58 4.10
C LEU A 114 16.57 1.46 3.27
N LYS A 115 16.72 2.27 2.23
CA LYS A 115 17.91 2.26 1.38
C LYS A 115 19.17 2.72 2.10
N GLY A 116 19.02 3.46 3.19
CA GLY A 116 20.14 3.89 4.02
C GLY A 116 20.73 2.76 4.88
N PHE A 117 20.12 1.60 4.87
CA PHE A 117 20.61 0.42 5.63
C PHE A 117 21.72 -0.32 4.83
#